data_3fa4b8d42fbe968b824706d3aac9f41e
#
_entry.id   3fa4b8d42fbe968b824706d3aac9f41e
#
_cell.length_a   1.000
_cell.length_b   1.000
_cell.length_c   1.000
_cell.angle_alpha   90.00
_cell.angle_beta   90.00
_cell.angle_gamma   90.00
#
_symmetry.space_group_name_H-M   'P 1'
#
loop_
_entity.id
_entity.type
_entity.pdbx_description
1 polymer ?
#
loop_
_entity_poly.entity_id
_entity_poly.type
_entity_poly.pdbx_seq_one_letter_code
_entity_poly.pdbx_strand_id
1 'polypeptide(L)'
;MTIVGDGDYRYEVLPEWPKNMPESWKFGMASDVAVDSKDRVWVFAREQHPVTWWTTDGDLVGSWGYGLTLGIAPEFFFREPHGIFIDSDDNIWLSEKQRHIVTKHNQSGEILMELGNRDWAAVTNTWDGRHGEPFNSPTGIAIGPNGKIYVSDGYGNRRIHRFSSDGEFEMNWGVPGDGPGEFALVHNVGVDDEGRVYGCDRENSRIQIFDGDGNFIAEWTDMSAPGDIHFRDGLAYVAEQGDGCAVSVWTLDGELVTRWRGDDEAKILGAAHGIWTDSEGSIYVAEIGTPERGQRVRKFQKL
;
A
#
# COMPACT_ATOMS: atom_id res chain seq x y z
N MET A 1 10.17 21.83 15.70
CA MET A 1 10.76 20.97 14.67
C MET A 1 11.08 19.64 15.33
N THR A 2 10.43 18.57 14.92
CA THR A 2 10.71 17.20 15.38
C THR A 2 11.46 16.48 14.29
N ILE A 3 12.64 15.94 14.62
CA ILE A 3 13.49 15.21 13.67
C ILE A 3 13.48 13.74 14.08
N VAL A 4 13.35 12.86 13.10
CA VAL A 4 13.37 11.40 13.26
C VAL A 4 14.41 10.79 12.31
N GLY A 5 14.76 9.51 12.54
CA GLY A 5 15.79 8.81 11.77
C GLY A 5 17.22 9.19 12.16
N ASP A 6 18.21 8.56 11.54
CA ASP A 6 19.62 8.65 11.87
C ASP A 6 20.52 8.85 10.65
N GLY A 7 21.73 9.35 10.85
CA GLY A 7 22.75 9.50 9.81
C GLY A 7 22.27 10.34 8.63
N ASP A 8 22.37 9.80 7.43
CA ASP A 8 21.91 10.42 6.18
C ASP A 8 20.38 10.25 5.94
N TYR A 9 19.71 9.51 6.83
CA TYR A 9 18.27 9.21 6.76
C TYR A 9 17.51 9.94 7.86
N ARG A 10 17.70 11.27 7.92
CA ARG A 10 17.01 12.15 8.87
C ARG A 10 15.88 12.89 8.16
N TYR A 11 14.76 13.04 8.89
CA TYR A 11 13.55 13.63 8.38
C TYR A 11 12.95 14.61 9.39
N GLU A 12 12.44 15.72 8.91
CA GLU A 12 11.57 16.60 9.68
C GLU A 12 10.13 16.10 9.59
N VAL A 13 9.48 15.93 10.74
CA VAL A 13 8.05 15.61 10.81
C VAL A 13 7.23 16.85 10.49
N LEU A 14 6.40 16.83 9.45
CA LEU A 14 5.49 17.91 9.07
C LEU A 14 4.06 17.57 9.53
N PRO A 15 3.64 18.01 10.75
CA PRO A 15 2.35 17.62 11.31
C PRO A 15 1.15 18.26 10.59
N GLU A 16 1.37 19.37 9.89
CA GLU A 16 0.32 20.15 9.21
C GLU A 16 0.18 19.80 7.71
N TRP A 17 0.80 18.72 7.26
CA TRP A 17 0.61 18.25 5.89
C TRP A 17 -0.65 17.35 5.79
N PRO A 18 -1.54 17.57 4.80
CA PRO A 18 -1.58 18.69 3.86
C PRO A 18 -2.05 19.99 4.53
N LYS A 19 -1.56 21.13 4.05
CA LYS A 19 -1.80 22.44 4.67
C LYS A 19 -3.20 23.00 4.37
N ASN A 20 -3.72 22.74 3.18
CA ASN A 20 -4.91 23.41 2.63
C ASN A 20 -6.05 22.41 2.37
N MET A 21 -6.35 21.55 3.34
CA MET A 21 -7.53 20.69 3.29
C MET A 21 -8.79 21.58 3.26
N PRO A 22 -9.72 21.42 2.31
CA PRO A 22 -11.00 22.12 2.35
C PRO A 22 -11.72 21.88 3.69
N GLU A 23 -12.40 22.91 4.24
CA GLU A 23 -12.96 22.91 5.60
C GLU A 23 -13.88 21.71 5.89
N SER A 24 -14.63 21.24 4.88
CA SER A 24 -15.55 20.12 5.01
C SER A 24 -14.92 18.74 4.75
N TRP A 25 -13.64 18.70 4.35
CA TRP A 25 -12.97 17.49 3.95
C TRP A 25 -12.13 16.89 5.08
N LYS A 26 -11.92 15.60 5.02
CA LYS A 26 -10.98 14.86 5.85
C LYS A 26 -10.55 13.60 5.09
N PHE A 27 -9.42 13.06 5.42
CA PHE A 27 -9.02 11.76 4.87
C PHE A 27 -9.81 10.59 5.48
N GLY A 28 -10.36 10.77 6.69
CA GLY A 28 -10.85 9.63 7.43
C GLY A 28 -9.73 8.60 7.61
N MET A 29 -10.00 7.33 7.33
CA MET A 29 -8.96 6.29 7.25
C MET A 29 -8.26 6.42 5.90
N ALA A 30 -7.11 7.10 5.85
CA ALA A 30 -6.24 7.07 4.68
C ALA A 30 -5.66 5.65 4.55
N SER A 31 -6.17 4.88 3.60
CA SER A 31 -5.76 3.48 3.45
C SER A 31 -4.36 3.39 2.86
N ASP A 32 -4.07 4.20 1.85
CA ASP A 32 -2.77 4.11 1.21
C ASP A 32 -2.41 5.41 0.48
N VAL A 33 -1.15 5.53 0.07
CA VAL A 33 -0.57 6.70 -0.57
C VAL A 33 0.42 6.28 -1.64
N ALA A 34 0.46 7.01 -2.76
CA ALA A 34 1.46 6.85 -3.82
C ALA A 34 1.85 8.20 -4.39
N VAL A 35 3.01 8.29 -5.05
CA VAL A 35 3.50 9.52 -5.67
C VAL A 35 3.74 9.27 -7.15
N ASP A 36 3.25 10.17 -8.01
CA ASP A 36 3.40 10.06 -9.46
C ASP A 36 4.70 10.72 -9.96
N SER A 37 4.97 10.61 -11.28
CA SER A 37 6.18 11.13 -11.91
C SER A 37 6.33 12.66 -11.82
N LYS A 38 5.29 13.37 -11.40
CA LYS A 38 5.26 14.85 -11.23
C LYS A 38 5.29 15.25 -9.76
N ASP A 39 5.65 14.31 -8.87
CA ASP A 39 5.63 14.50 -7.42
C ASP A 39 4.26 14.90 -6.86
N ARG A 40 3.16 14.48 -7.50
CA ARG A 40 1.85 14.63 -6.88
C ARG A 40 1.57 13.44 -5.98
N VAL A 41 1.15 13.73 -4.77
CA VAL A 41 0.87 12.75 -3.73
C VAL A 41 -0.59 12.33 -3.83
N TRP A 42 -0.82 11.10 -4.25
CA TRP A 42 -2.14 10.48 -4.39
C TRP A 42 -2.50 9.74 -3.12
N VAL A 43 -3.73 9.93 -2.65
CA VAL A 43 -4.23 9.30 -1.43
C VAL A 43 -5.50 8.53 -1.74
N PHE A 44 -5.56 7.28 -1.31
CA PHE A 44 -6.75 6.44 -1.35
C PHE A 44 -7.31 6.28 0.06
N ALA A 45 -8.53 6.73 0.29
CA ALA A 45 -9.09 6.86 1.63
C ALA A 45 -10.53 6.34 1.73
N ARG A 46 -10.91 5.90 2.92
CA ARG A 46 -12.26 5.40 3.23
C ARG A 46 -13.15 6.56 3.67
N GLU A 47 -13.33 7.55 2.79
CA GLU A 47 -14.07 8.76 3.09
C GLU A 47 -14.81 9.28 1.84
N GLN A 48 -15.51 10.38 1.97
CA GLN A 48 -16.37 10.97 0.91
C GLN A 48 -15.62 11.35 -0.38
N HIS A 49 -14.33 11.68 -0.27
CA HIS A 49 -13.41 11.93 -1.38
C HIS A 49 -12.34 10.83 -1.41
N PRO A 50 -12.66 9.64 -1.94
CA PRO A 50 -11.80 8.47 -1.77
C PRO A 50 -10.48 8.58 -2.51
N VAL A 51 -10.41 9.25 -3.65
CA VAL A 51 -9.16 9.50 -4.37
C VAL A 51 -8.93 10.99 -4.45
N THR A 52 -7.82 11.44 -3.88
CA THR A 52 -7.38 12.84 -3.89
C THR A 52 -5.91 12.90 -4.25
N TRP A 53 -5.46 14.01 -4.86
CA TRP A 53 -4.03 14.22 -5.08
C TRP A 53 -3.62 15.65 -4.78
N TRP A 54 -2.40 15.78 -4.30
CA TRP A 54 -1.86 16.95 -3.62
C TRP A 54 -0.47 17.29 -4.17
N THR A 55 -0.07 18.54 -4.08
CA THR A 55 1.34 18.92 -4.25
C THR A 55 2.16 18.41 -3.06
N THR A 56 3.48 18.31 -3.21
CA THR A 56 4.39 18.02 -2.08
C THR A 56 4.32 19.05 -0.96
N ASP A 57 3.90 20.31 -1.28
CA ASP A 57 3.66 21.36 -0.30
C ASP A 57 2.33 21.21 0.45
N GLY A 58 1.45 20.32 0.01
CA GLY A 58 0.17 20.02 0.66
C GLY A 58 -1.01 20.85 0.13
N ASP A 59 -0.93 21.38 -1.08
CA ASP A 59 -2.06 22.01 -1.76
C ASP A 59 -2.88 20.97 -2.53
N LEU A 60 -4.21 21.01 -2.39
CA LEU A 60 -5.10 20.13 -3.14
C LEU A 60 -5.06 20.45 -4.62
N VAL A 61 -4.74 19.45 -5.45
CA VAL A 61 -4.73 19.56 -6.91
C VAL A 61 -6.04 19.06 -7.51
N GLY A 62 -6.60 17.96 -6.96
CA GLY A 62 -7.84 17.41 -7.46
C GLY A 62 -8.34 16.20 -6.70
N SER A 63 -9.51 15.72 -7.12
CA SER A 63 -10.15 14.51 -6.59
C SER A 63 -11.10 13.90 -7.60
N TRP A 64 -11.34 12.60 -7.50
CA TRP A 64 -12.44 11.90 -8.15
C TRP A 64 -13.00 10.80 -7.25
N GLY A 65 -14.16 10.27 -7.62
CA GLY A 65 -14.86 9.29 -6.80
C GLY A 65 -15.78 9.89 -5.73
N TYR A 66 -16.20 11.15 -5.85
CA TYR A 66 -17.08 11.82 -4.89
C TYR A 66 -18.41 11.08 -4.68
N GLY A 67 -18.85 10.98 -3.41
CA GLY A 67 -20.12 10.36 -3.05
C GLY A 67 -20.10 8.84 -2.98
N LEU A 68 -18.96 8.23 -3.24
CA LEU A 68 -18.83 6.79 -3.42
C LEU A 68 -18.95 5.97 -2.12
N THR A 69 -18.81 6.59 -0.96
CA THR A 69 -18.89 5.90 0.33
C THR A 69 -20.28 5.90 0.97
N LEU A 70 -21.27 6.61 0.38
CA LEU A 70 -22.57 6.85 1.00
C LEU A 70 -23.74 5.99 0.47
N GLY A 71 -23.49 4.99 -0.37
CA GLY A 71 -24.51 4.02 -0.75
C GLY A 71 -25.63 4.52 -1.69
N ILE A 72 -25.40 5.59 -2.46
CA ILE A 72 -26.44 6.23 -3.29
C ILE A 72 -26.45 5.76 -4.75
N ALA A 73 -25.36 5.17 -5.25
CA ALA A 73 -25.29 4.55 -6.58
C ALA A 73 -24.36 3.35 -6.59
N PRO A 74 -24.85 2.12 -6.80
CA PRO A 74 -24.07 0.88 -6.61
C PRO A 74 -22.89 0.74 -7.58
N GLU A 75 -22.96 1.30 -8.76
CA GLU A 75 -21.97 1.13 -9.82
C GLU A 75 -20.72 2.01 -9.69
N PHE A 76 -20.74 3.02 -8.83
CA PHE A 76 -19.67 4.02 -8.70
C PHE A 76 -18.94 4.01 -7.34
N PHE A 77 -19.16 3.00 -6.47
CA PHE A 77 -18.62 3.01 -5.12
C PHE A 77 -17.41 2.15 -4.96
N PHE A 78 -16.36 2.74 -4.34
CA PHE A 78 -15.33 1.95 -3.71
C PHE A 78 -15.85 1.32 -2.42
N ARG A 79 -15.66 0.02 -2.28
CA ARG A 79 -15.99 -0.70 -1.04
C ARG A 79 -14.72 -1.10 -0.33
N GLU A 80 -14.46 -0.41 0.77
CA GLU A 80 -13.28 -0.59 1.58
C GLU A 80 -11.98 -0.40 0.77
N PRO A 81 -11.70 0.85 0.31
CA PRO A 81 -10.42 1.24 -0.26
C PRO A 81 -9.24 0.64 0.50
N HIS A 82 -8.26 0.05 -0.21
CA HIS A 82 -7.14 -0.57 0.48
C HIS A 82 -5.78 -0.13 -0.08
N GLY A 83 -5.35 -0.60 -1.23
CA GLY A 83 -4.06 -0.26 -1.81
C GLY A 83 -4.16 0.69 -3.00
N ILE A 84 -3.17 1.58 -3.15
CA ILE A 84 -2.93 2.39 -4.34
C ILE A 84 -1.50 2.18 -4.83
N PHE A 85 -1.34 2.05 -6.14
CA PHE A 85 -0.05 2.01 -6.80
C PHE A 85 -0.08 2.88 -8.06
N ILE A 86 1.02 3.56 -8.39
CA ILE A 86 1.13 4.35 -9.61
C ILE A 86 2.19 3.73 -10.50
N ASP A 87 1.82 3.39 -11.74
CA ASP A 87 2.75 2.81 -12.71
C ASP A 87 3.59 3.87 -13.43
N SER A 88 4.59 3.42 -14.21
CA SER A 88 5.51 4.29 -14.94
C SER A 88 4.83 5.19 -15.99
N ASP A 89 3.60 4.91 -16.36
CA ASP A 89 2.78 5.73 -17.27
C ASP A 89 1.85 6.70 -16.51
N ASP A 90 2.02 6.83 -15.19
CA ASP A 90 1.17 7.61 -14.29
C ASP A 90 -0.29 7.11 -14.24
N ASN A 91 -0.55 5.85 -14.51
CA ASN A 91 -1.87 5.27 -14.27
C ASN A 91 -1.99 4.85 -12.81
N ILE A 92 -3.21 4.98 -12.28
CA ILE A 92 -3.53 4.73 -10.89
C ILE A 92 -4.16 3.34 -10.76
N TRP A 93 -3.51 2.47 -9.99
CA TRP A 93 -4.02 1.15 -9.66
C TRP A 93 -4.60 1.17 -8.26
N LEU A 94 -5.82 0.63 -8.11
CA LEU A 94 -6.57 0.63 -6.84
C LEU A 94 -7.05 -0.78 -6.51
N SER A 95 -6.87 -1.21 -5.27
CA SER A 95 -7.49 -2.42 -4.75
C SER A 95 -8.71 -2.10 -3.89
N GLU A 96 -9.81 -2.79 -4.17
CA GLU A 96 -11.06 -2.68 -3.43
C GLU A 96 -11.34 -3.99 -2.69
N LYS A 97 -11.06 -3.99 -1.39
CA LYS A 97 -11.08 -5.22 -0.59
C LYS A 97 -12.45 -5.92 -0.61
N GLN A 98 -13.55 -5.19 -0.41
CA GLN A 98 -14.89 -5.78 -0.37
C GLN A 98 -15.55 -5.97 -1.74
N ARG A 99 -14.95 -5.45 -2.81
CA ARG A 99 -15.40 -5.72 -4.18
C ARG A 99 -14.62 -6.84 -4.84
N HIS A 100 -13.55 -7.30 -4.20
CA HIS A 100 -12.69 -8.39 -4.68
C HIS A 100 -12.10 -8.11 -6.07
N ILE A 101 -11.71 -6.85 -6.32
CA ILE A 101 -11.15 -6.39 -7.59
C ILE A 101 -9.92 -5.51 -7.39
N VAL A 102 -9.13 -5.44 -8.45
CA VAL A 102 -8.12 -4.41 -8.66
C VAL A 102 -8.46 -3.69 -9.96
N THR A 103 -8.40 -2.36 -9.95
CA THR A 103 -8.72 -1.54 -11.13
C THR A 103 -7.54 -0.65 -11.50
N LYS A 104 -7.27 -0.52 -12.80
CA LYS A 104 -6.35 0.46 -13.37
C LYS A 104 -7.14 1.64 -13.91
N HIS A 105 -6.74 2.84 -13.57
CA HIS A 105 -7.38 4.07 -14.01
C HIS A 105 -6.37 5.01 -14.68
N ASN A 106 -6.83 5.86 -15.59
CA ASN A 106 -6.08 7.04 -15.96
C ASN A 106 -6.22 8.12 -14.87
N GLN A 107 -5.50 9.24 -15.00
CA GLN A 107 -5.50 10.32 -14.02
C GLN A 107 -6.86 11.02 -13.88
N SER A 108 -7.79 10.87 -14.83
CA SER A 108 -9.14 11.40 -14.74
C SER A 108 -10.15 10.44 -14.10
N GLY A 109 -9.71 9.24 -13.69
CA GLY A 109 -10.55 8.24 -13.04
C GLY A 109 -11.28 7.28 -13.99
N GLU A 110 -11.01 7.33 -15.30
CA GLU A 110 -11.55 6.37 -16.26
C GLU A 110 -10.88 5.01 -16.08
N ILE A 111 -11.67 3.94 -15.98
CA ILE A 111 -11.18 2.57 -15.84
C ILE A 111 -10.57 2.10 -17.16
N LEU A 112 -9.31 1.72 -17.11
CA LEU A 112 -8.57 1.16 -18.24
C LEU A 112 -8.50 -0.37 -18.20
N MET A 113 -8.50 -0.96 -16.97
CA MET A 113 -8.45 -2.41 -16.76
C MET A 113 -9.13 -2.73 -15.43
N GLU A 114 -9.73 -3.91 -15.36
CA GLU A 114 -10.27 -4.49 -14.13
C GLU A 114 -9.81 -5.94 -14.01
N LEU A 115 -9.22 -6.29 -12.86
CA LEU A 115 -8.84 -7.65 -12.50
C LEU A 115 -9.78 -8.14 -11.41
N GLY A 116 -10.18 -9.39 -11.48
CA GLY A 116 -11.06 -10.01 -10.52
C GLY A 116 -12.52 -10.10 -10.98
N ASN A 117 -13.36 -10.58 -10.07
CA ASN A 117 -14.80 -10.74 -10.32
C ASN A 117 -15.55 -9.82 -9.35
N ARG A 118 -15.96 -8.66 -9.84
CA ARG A 118 -16.60 -7.61 -9.03
C ARG A 118 -17.74 -8.15 -8.18
N ASP A 119 -17.65 -7.88 -6.87
CA ASP A 119 -18.60 -8.31 -5.82
C ASP A 119 -18.68 -9.83 -5.61
N TRP A 120 -17.73 -10.62 -6.16
CA TRP A 120 -17.64 -12.06 -6.01
C TRP A 120 -16.31 -12.49 -5.42
N ALA A 121 -16.34 -12.95 -4.18
CA ALA A 121 -15.15 -13.50 -3.52
C ALA A 121 -14.79 -14.88 -4.07
N ALA A 122 -13.50 -15.13 -4.26
CA ALA A 122 -13.00 -16.50 -4.39
C ALA A 122 -13.41 -17.31 -3.17
N VAL A 123 -13.84 -18.56 -3.37
CA VAL A 123 -14.19 -19.45 -2.25
C VAL A 123 -12.91 -19.83 -1.52
N THR A 124 -12.79 -19.39 -0.26
CA THR A 124 -11.73 -19.84 0.64
C THR A 124 -11.85 -21.34 0.88
N ASN A 125 -10.75 -22.04 0.99
CA ASN A 125 -10.63 -23.48 1.31
C ASN A 125 -10.67 -24.48 0.16
N THR A 126 -10.66 -24.04 -1.09
CA THR A 126 -10.39 -24.97 -2.19
C THR A 126 -8.97 -24.74 -2.70
N TRP A 127 -8.09 -25.63 -2.32
CA TRP A 127 -6.67 -25.63 -2.68
C TRP A 127 -6.39 -25.90 -4.16
N ASP A 128 -7.43 -26.20 -4.91
CA ASP A 128 -7.30 -26.65 -6.29
C ASP A 128 -7.45 -25.55 -7.34
N GLY A 129 -7.52 -24.28 -6.91
CA GLY A 129 -7.60 -23.14 -7.81
C GLY A 129 -8.85 -23.08 -8.70
N ARG A 130 -9.89 -23.84 -8.37
CA ARG A 130 -11.04 -24.04 -9.25
C ARG A 130 -12.28 -23.20 -8.92
N HIS A 131 -12.25 -22.44 -7.83
CA HIS A 131 -13.43 -21.71 -7.40
C HIS A 131 -13.13 -20.25 -7.12
N GLY A 132 -13.78 -19.38 -7.89
CA GLY A 132 -13.88 -17.97 -7.63
C GLY A 132 -12.57 -17.18 -7.80
N GLU A 133 -11.78 -17.53 -8.78
CA GLU A 133 -10.58 -16.74 -9.11
C GLU A 133 -10.93 -15.30 -9.47
N PRO A 134 -9.99 -14.39 -9.20
CA PRO A 134 -8.76 -14.63 -8.46
C PRO A 134 -8.84 -14.24 -6.99
N PHE A 135 -9.69 -13.26 -6.58
CA PHE A 135 -9.51 -12.58 -5.31
C PHE A 135 -10.56 -12.89 -4.24
N ASN A 136 -10.08 -12.85 -2.99
CA ASN A 136 -10.92 -12.75 -1.81
C ASN A 136 -10.33 -11.71 -0.85
N SER A 137 -10.69 -10.45 -1.06
CA SER A 137 -10.21 -9.29 -0.33
C SER A 137 -8.74 -8.90 -0.65
N PRO A 138 -8.45 -8.52 -1.93
CA PRO A 138 -7.13 -8.07 -2.35
C PRO A 138 -6.71 -6.80 -1.61
N THR A 139 -5.41 -6.62 -1.43
CA THR A 139 -4.86 -5.60 -0.55
C THR A 139 -3.90 -4.64 -1.24
N GLY A 140 -2.80 -5.11 -1.78
CA GLY A 140 -1.77 -4.30 -2.43
C GLY A 140 -1.51 -4.71 -3.87
N ILE A 141 -0.87 -3.82 -4.62
CA ILE A 141 -0.50 -4.01 -6.02
C ILE A 141 0.96 -3.57 -6.20
N ALA A 142 1.71 -4.33 -6.99
CA ALA A 142 3.00 -3.91 -7.51
C ALA A 142 3.17 -4.33 -8.96
N ILE A 143 3.96 -3.56 -9.72
CA ILE A 143 4.30 -3.90 -11.11
C ILE A 143 5.82 -4.07 -11.19
N GLY A 144 6.24 -5.23 -11.63
CA GLY A 144 7.66 -5.54 -11.79
C GLY A 144 8.27 -4.89 -13.04
N PRO A 145 9.60 -4.84 -13.13
CA PRO A 145 10.32 -4.26 -14.28
C PRO A 145 10.04 -4.97 -15.60
N ASN A 146 9.53 -6.19 -15.54
CA ASN A 146 9.07 -6.97 -16.70
C ASN A 146 7.60 -6.71 -17.08
N GLY A 147 6.93 -5.74 -16.44
CA GLY A 147 5.53 -5.40 -16.67
C GLY A 147 4.52 -6.37 -16.06
N LYS A 148 4.97 -7.41 -15.32
CA LYS A 148 4.06 -8.32 -14.61
C LYS A 148 3.39 -7.60 -13.44
N ILE A 149 2.11 -7.89 -13.23
CA ILE A 149 1.30 -7.33 -12.16
C ILE A 149 1.23 -8.35 -11.03
N TYR A 150 1.58 -7.91 -9.82
CA TYR A 150 1.50 -8.72 -8.60
C TYR A 150 0.45 -8.12 -7.67
N VAL A 151 -0.40 -8.99 -7.11
CA VAL A 151 -1.48 -8.57 -6.20
C VAL A 151 -1.44 -9.42 -4.95
N SER A 152 -1.31 -8.80 -3.78
CA SER A 152 -1.53 -9.48 -2.51
C SER A 152 -3.02 -9.65 -2.23
N ASP A 153 -3.42 -10.85 -1.81
CA ASP A 153 -4.79 -11.21 -1.51
C ASP A 153 -4.83 -11.92 -0.15
N GLY A 154 -4.58 -11.12 0.91
CA GLY A 154 -4.19 -11.65 2.21
C GLY A 154 -5.34 -11.92 3.16
N TYR A 155 -6.42 -11.14 3.15
CA TYR A 155 -7.49 -11.29 4.16
C TYR A 155 -8.29 -12.58 3.98
N GLY A 156 -8.62 -12.93 2.73
CA GLY A 156 -9.39 -14.14 2.45
C GLY A 156 -8.55 -15.33 1.99
N ASN A 157 -7.58 -15.13 1.12
CA ASN A 157 -6.86 -16.19 0.42
C ASN A 157 -5.44 -16.47 0.92
N ARG A 158 -4.73 -15.51 1.51
CA ARG A 158 -3.32 -15.60 1.94
C ARG A 158 -2.39 -15.99 0.79
N ARG A 159 -2.50 -15.26 -0.33
CA ARG A 159 -1.77 -15.52 -1.58
C ARG A 159 -1.23 -14.23 -2.19
N ILE A 160 -0.24 -14.41 -3.06
CA ILE A 160 0.15 -13.40 -4.04
C ILE A 160 -0.22 -13.96 -5.41
N HIS A 161 -0.88 -13.15 -6.21
CA HIS A 161 -1.26 -13.48 -7.59
C HIS A 161 -0.37 -12.74 -8.56
N ARG A 162 0.00 -13.38 -9.68
CA ARG A 162 0.69 -12.77 -10.80
C ARG A 162 -0.17 -12.77 -12.04
N PHE A 163 -0.19 -11.63 -12.73
CA PHE A 163 -0.86 -11.44 -14.02
C PHE A 163 0.15 -10.93 -15.05
N SER A 164 -0.15 -11.15 -16.34
CA SER A 164 0.56 -10.48 -17.42
C SER A 164 0.29 -8.96 -17.40
N SER A 165 1.06 -8.20 -18.19
CA SER A 165 0.83 -6.76 -18.40
C SER A 165 -0.57 -6.43 -18.96
N ASP A 166 -1.18 -7.41 -19.67
CA ASP A 166 -2.51 -7.28 -20.26
C ASP A 166 -3.64 -7.75 -19.31
N GLY A 167 -3.29 -8.13 -18.07
CA GLY A 167 -4.25 -8.54 -17.04
C GLY A 167 -4.66 -10.01 -17.09
N GLU A 168 -3.99 -10.85 -17.88
CA GLU A 168 -4.27 -12.29 -17.90
C GLU A 168 -3.64 -12.98 -16.69
N PHE A 169 -4.42 -13.77 -15.97
CA PHE A 169 -3.94 -14.53 -14.82
C PHE A 169 -2.88 -15.55 -15.25
N GLU A 170 -1.73 -15.58 -14.58
CA GLU A 170 -0.65 -16.51 -14.88
C GLU A 170 -0.46 -17.55 -13.77
N MET A 171 -0.39 -17.13 -12.53
CA MET A 171 -0.17 -18.01 -11.39
C MET A 171 -0.46 -17.31 -10.05
N ASN A 172 -0.46 -18.10 -8.99
CA ASN A 172 -0.42 -17.60 -7.61
C ASN A 172 0.43 -18.53 -6.74
N TRP A 173 0.86 -18.01 -5.59
CA TRP A 173 1.52 -18.78 -4.55
C TRP A 173 1.13 -18.27 -3.18
N GLY A 174 1.43 -19.04 -2.16
CA GLY A 174 1.08 -18.77 -0.78
C GLY A 174 -0.03 -19.68 -0.29
N VAL A 175 0.11 -20.06 0.97
CA VAL A 175 -0.82 -20.92 1.71
C VAL A 175 -0.88 -20.43 3.16
N PRO A 176 -1.95 -20.72 3.93
CA PRO A 176 -1.98 -20.37 5.35
C PRO A 176 -0.90 -21.06 6.17
N GLY A 177 -0.17 -20.30 6.99
CA GLY A 177 0.84 -20.82 7.90
C GLY A 177 1.92 -19.81 8.27
N ASP A 178 3.03 -20.30 8.80
CA ASP A 178 4.18 -19.52 9.28
C ASP A 178 5.55 -19.97 8.71
N GLY A 179 5.57 -21.02 7.87
CA GLY A 179 6.76 -21.49 7.15
C GLY A 179 7.09 -20.63 5.92
N PRO A 180 8.22 -20.96 5.21
CA PRO A 180 8.55 -20.35 3.93
C PRO A 180 7.46 -20.57 2.88
N GLY A 181 6.98 -19.49 2.26
CA GLY A 181 5.87 -19.53 1.30
C GLY A 181 4.49 -19.66 1.92
N GLU A 182 4.39 -19.69 3.25
CA GLU A 182 3.12 -19.66 3.98
C GLU A 182 2.87 -18.25 4.51
N PHE A 183 1.60 -17.84 4.63
CA PHE A 183 1.21 -16.51 5.13
C PHE A 183 0.11 -16.62 6.20
N ALA A 184 0.27 -15.85 7.27
CA ALA A 184 -0.86 -15.58 8.14
C ALA A 184 -1.76 -14.50 7.53
N LEU A 185 -1.17 -13.41 7.02
CA LEU A 185 -1.85 -12.38 6.23
C LEU A 185 -0.84 -11.61 5.38
N VAL A 186 -0.80 -11.85 4.07
CA VAL A 186 0.00 -11.02 3.16
C VAL A 186 -0.74 -9.70 2.91
N HIS A 187 -0.32 -8.64 3.65
CA HIS A 187 -1.05 -7.37 3.69
C HIS A 187 -0.71 -6.46 2.51
N ASN A 188 0.51 -6.49 2.02
CA ASN A 188 0.92 -5.79 0.82
C ASN A 188 1.98 -6.59 0.05
N VAL A 189 2.25 -6.19 -1.17
CA VAL A 189 3.30 -6.74 -2.03
C VAL A 189 4.08 -5.61 -2.68
N GLY A 190 5.41 -5.74 -2.71
CA GLY A 190 6.29 -4.85 -3.45
C GLY A 190 7.15 -5.65 -4.42
N VAL A 191 7.70 -4.98 -5.44
CA VAL A 191 8.65 -5.59 -6.38
C VAL A 191 9.81 -4.62 -6.57
N ASP A 192 11.03 -5.10 -6.44
CA ASP A 192 12.22 -4.29 -6.66
C ASP A 192 12.66 -4.26 -8.14
N ASP A 193 13.69 -3.47 -8.43
CA ASP A 193 14.21 -3.31 -9.80
C ASP A 193 14.85 -4.58 -10.36
N GLU A 194 15.18 -5.57 -9.51
CA GLU A 194 15.68 -6.88 -9.93
C GLU A 194 14.55 -7.89 -10.19
N GLY A 195 13.29 -7.50 -9.92
CA GLY A 195 12.10 -8.32 -10.08
C GLY A 195 11.86 -9.31 -8.93
N ARG A 196 12.52 -9.11 -7.77
CA ARG A 196 12.21 -9.87 -6.56
C ARG A 196 10.90 -9.36 -5.97
N VAL A 197 10.08 -10.28 -5.50
CA VAL A 197 8.74 -10.01 -4.95
C VAL A 197 8.77 -10.11 -3.43
N TYR A 198 8.32 -9.05 -2.77
CA TYR A 198 8.32 -8.92 -1.32
C TYR A 198 6.89 -8.95 -0.79
N GLY A 199 6.53 -9.97 -0.02
CA GLY A 199 5.22 -10.09 0.62
C GLY A 199 5.27 -9.66 2.09
N CYS A 200 4.52 -8.62 2.45
CA CYS A 200 4.37 -8.17 3.84
C CYS A 200 3.46 -9.13 4.60
N ASP A 201 4.01 -10.14 5.24
CA ASP A 201 3.29 -11.12 6.06
C ASP A 201 3.02 -10.56 7.45
N ARG A 202 2.06 -9.63 7.51
CA ARG A 202 1.80 -8.73 8.64
C ARG A 202 1.61 -9.48 9.96
N GLU A 203 0.74 -10.48 9.99
CA GLU A 203 0.41 -11.19 11.24
C GLU A 203 1.54 -12.13 11.71
N ASN A 204 2.47 -12.49 10.81
CA ASN A 204 3.70 -13.21 11.17
C ASN A 204 4.88 -12.24 11.44
N SER A 205 4.66 -10.92 11.37
CA SER A 205 5.69 -9.89 11.62
C SER A 205 6.96 -10.08 10.81
N ARG A 206 6.83 -10.36 9.50
CA ARG A 206 7.94 -10.57 8.58
C ARG A 206 7.62 -10.09 7.17
N ILE A 207 8.66 -9.88 6.37
CA ILE A 207 8.57 -9.78 4.93
C ILE A 207 9.23 -11.02 4.33
N GLN A 208 8.53 -11.73 3.44
CA GLN A 208 9.08 -12.82 2.68
C GLN A 208 9.43 -12.38 1.27
N ILE A 209 10.56 -12.86 0.76
CA ILE A 209 11.13 -12.50 -0.54
C ILE A 209 11.10 -13.71 -1.45
N PHE A 210 10.61 -13.50 -2.67
CA PHE A 210 10.46 -14.52 -3.69
C PHE A 210 11.10 -14.05 -5.00
N ASP A 211 11.44 -14.99 -5.87
CA ASP A 211 11.66 -14.66 -7.28
C ASP A 211 10.31 -14.40 -8.00
N GLY A 212 10.38 -13.95 -9.25
CA GLY A 212 9.17 -13.67 -10.03
C GLY A 212 8.27 -14.90 -10.31
N ASP A 213 8.76 -16.11 -10.06
CA ASP A 213 8.03 -17.37 -10.19
C ASP A 213 7.49 -17.91 -8.86
N GLY A 214 7.62 -17.12 -7.78
CA GLY A 214 7.08 -17.46 -6.46
C GLY A 214 7.95 -18.42 -5.66
N ASN A 215 9.19 -18.67 -6.06
CA ASN A 215 10.13 -19.47 -5.28
C ASN A 215 10.69 -18.62 -4.13
N PHE A 216 10.63 -19.14 -2.91
CA PHE A 216 11.13 -18.47 -1.71
C PHE A 216 12.65 -18.27 -1.79
N ILE A 217 13.11 -17.05 -1.48
CA ILE A 217 14.52 -16.66 -1.44
C ILE A 217 15.00 -16.43 -0.01
N ALA A 218 14.31 -15.55 0.72
CA ALA A 218 14.70 -15.10 2.06
C ALA A 218 13.52 -14.51 2.83
N GLU A 219 13.73 -14.19 4.11
CA GLU A 219 12.79 -13.42 4.90
C GLU A 219 13.51 -12.41 5.80
N TRP A 220 12.82 -11.28 6.09
CA TRP A 220 13.23 -10.29 7.08
C TRP A 220 12.27 -10.34 8.27
N THR A 221 12.80 -10.51 9.49
CA THR A 221 12.01 -10.77 10.70
C THR A 221 12.13 -9.72 11.80
N ASP A 222 13.14 -8.83 11.74
CA ASP A 222 13.29 -7.75 12.74
C ASP A 222 12.35 -6.59 12.46
N MET A 223 11.02 -6.84 12.47
CA MET A 223 9.98 -5.83 12.27
C MET A 223 8.69 -6.21 12.99
N SER A 224 7.77 -5.27 13.11
CA SER A 224 6.51 -5.50 13.81
C SER A 224 5.32 -5.21 12.90
N ALA A 225 4.63 -6.27 12.48
CA ALA A 225 3.45 -6.22 11.63
C ALA A 225 3.62 -5.30 10.39
N PRO A 226 4.51 -5.63 9.43
CA PRO A 226 4.73 -4.83 8.23
C PRO A 226 3.44 -4.72 7.42
N GLY A 227 2.95 -3.50 7.25
CA GLY A 227 1.71 -3.20 6.53
C GLY A 227 1.95 -2.93 5.06
N ASP A 228 3.04 -2.24 4.73
CA ASP A 228 3.35 -1.82 3.37
C ASP A 228 4.85 -1.69 3.14
N ILE A 229 5.26 -1.77 1.87
CA ILE A 229 6.65 -1.65 1.42
C ILE A 229 6.74 -0.89 0.11
N HIS A 230 7.67 0.08 0.06
CA HIS A 230 8.01 0.84 -1.13
C HIS A 230 9.52 0.81 -1.38
N PHE A 231 9.94 0.80 -2.65
CA PHE A 231 11.35 0.77 -3.04
C PHE A 231 11.77 2.08 -3.70
N ARG A 232 12.96 2.57 -3.30
CA ARG A 232 13.60 3.71 -3.92
C ARG A 232 15.11 3.69 -3.69
N ASP A 233 15.87 4.01 -4.73
CA ASP A 233 17.34 4.21 -4.67
C ASP A 233 18.08 3.03 -3.99
N GLY A 234 17.64 1.78 -4.27
CA GLY A 234 18.23 0.56 -3.70
C GLY A 234 17.89 0.31 -2.24
N LEU A 235 16.86 0.96 -1.71
CA LEU A 235 16.36 0.80 -0.34
C LEU A 235 14.89 0.40 -0.34
N ALA A 236 14.48 -0.27 0.73
CA ALA A 236 13.09 -0.56 1.04
C ALA A 236 12.62 0.30 2.23
N TYR A 237 11.47 0.94 2.07
CA TYR A 237 10.78 1.74 3.08
C TYR A 237 9.56 0.95 3.54
N VAL A 238 9.43 0.72 4.84
CA VAL A 238 8.39 -0.16 5.40
C VAL A 238 7.55 0.60 6.41
N ALA A 239 6.22 0.51 6.26
CA ALA A 239 5.26 0.93 7.27
C ALA A 239 4.97 -0.25 8.20
N GLU A 240 5.26 -0.11 9.50
CA GLU A 240 5.03 -1.13 10.52
C GLU A 240 3.82 -0.78 11.37
N GLN A 241 2.83 -1.66 11.44
CA GLN A 241 1.55 -1.43 12.16
C GLN A 241 1.55 -1.98 13.59
N GLY A 242 2.55 -2.75 13.98
CA GLY A 242 2.61 -3.37 15.29
C GLY A 242 2.78 -2.40 16.46
N ASP A 243 3.08 -2.91 17.63
CA ASP A 243 3.19 -2.13 18.86
C ASP A 243 4.15 -0.94 18.70
N GLY A 244 3.56 0.27 18.87
CA GLY A 244 4.28 1.53 18.73
C GLY A 244 4.46 2.00 17.31
N CYS A 245 3.78 1.44 16.31
CA CYS A 245 3.86 1.77 14.89
C CYS A 245 5.21 2.37 14.48
N ALA A 246 5.76 1.99 13.36
CA ALA A 246 7.07 2.49 12.95
C ALA A 246 7.14 2.75 11.45
N VAL A 247 8.10 3.57 11.05
CA VAL A 247 8.67 3.56 9.71
C VAL A 247 10.09 3.04 9.83
N SER A 248 10.47 2.10 8.98
CA SER A 248 11.82 1.59 8.89
C SER A 248 12.35 1.60 7.46
N VAL A 249 13.65 1.80 7.32
CA VAL A 249 14.36 1.80 6.05
C VAL A 249 15.39 0.68 6.08
N TRP A 250 15.44 -0.11 5.01
CA TRP A 250 16.25 -1.33 4.92
C TRP A 250 17.07 -1.34 3.65
N THR A 251 18.24 -1.97 3.70
CA THR A 251 18.92 -2.39 2.46
C THR A 251 18.17 -3.56 1.82
N LEU A 252 18.40 -3.80 0.53
CA LEU A 252 17.78 -4.94 -0.17
C LEU A 252 18.39 -6.30 0.26
N ASP A 253 19.46 -6.27 1.05
CA ASP A 253 20.04 -7.46 1.70
C ASP A 253 19.44 -7.73 3.09
N GLY A 254 18.49 -6.89 3.55
CA GLY A 254 17.77 -7.07 4.80
C GLY A 254 18.47 -6.48 6.03
N GLU A 255 19.37 -5.54 5.85
CA GLU A 255 19.99 -4.79 6.94
C GLU A 255 19.17 -3.55 7.27
N LEU A 256 18.84 -3.36 8.55
CA LEU A 256 18.14 -2.16 9.01
C LEU A 256 19.07 -0.95 8.94
N VAL A 257 18.66 0.06 8.17
CA VAL A 257 19.38 1.34 8.03
C VAL A 257 18.98 2.31 9.14
N THR A 258 17.66 2.53 9.30
CA THR A 258 17.10 3.38 10.36
C THR A 258 15.67 2.97 10.66
N ARG A 259 15.21 3.27 11.87
CA ARG A 259 13.82 3.07 12.29
C ARG A 259 13.41 4.15 13.29
N TRP A 260 12.23 4.71 13.11
CA TRP A 260 11.61 5.55 14.15
C TRP A 260 10.19 5.07 14.43
N ARG A 261 9.77 5.25 15.68
CA ARG A 261 8.47 4.80 16.17
C ARG A 261 7.53 5.98 16.38
N GLY A 262 6.25 5.68 16.37
CA GLY A 262 5.24 6.60 16.85
C GLY A 262 5.45 6.96 18.31
N ASP A 263 5.15 8.20 18.64
CA ASP A 263 5.10 8.70 20.00
C ASP A 263 3.74 9.36 20.22
N ASP A 264 2.96 8.81 21.14
CA ASP A 264 1.61 9.29 21.43
C ASP A 264 1.61 10.75 21.94
N GLU A 265 2.65 11.17 22.68
CA GLU A 265 2.78 12.54 23.17
C GLU A 265 3.20 13.52 22.06
N ALA A 266 4.20 13.13 21.24
CA ALA A 266 4.69 13.95 20.14
C ALA A 266 3.83 13.86 18.88
N LYS A 267 2.87 12.92 18.81
CA LYS A 267 2.00 12.68 17.65
C LYS A 267 2.78 12.49 16.36
N ILE A 268 3.91 11.79 16.42
CA ILE A 268 4.81 11.58 15.30
C ILE A 268 4.19 10.69 14.24
N LEU A 269 3.61 9.56 14.66
CA LEU A 269 3.05 8.54 13.78
C LEU A 269 1.90 7.82 14.48
N GLY A 270 0.83 7.55 13.75
CA GLY A 270 -0.29 6.71 14.18
C GLY A 270 -0.23 5.32 13.55
N ALA A 271 -1.38 4.73 13.24
CA ALA A 271 -1.48 3.42 12.62
C ALA A 271 -1.00 3.48 11.15
N ALA A 272 0.31 3.35 10.93
CA ALA A 272 0.96 3.39 9.63
C ALA A 272 0.46 2.24 8.75
N HIS A 273 -0.19 2.54 7.63
CA HIS A 273 -0.83 1.53 6.79
C HIS A 273 -0.25 1.48 5.38
N GLY A 274 -0.04 2.63 4.74
CA GLY A 274 0.58 2.76 3.44
C GLY A 274 1.82 3.67 3.49
N ILE A 275 2.78 3.48 2.60
CA ILE A 275 4.02 4.25 2.56
C ILE A 275 4.51 4.48 1.14
N TRP A 276 4.99 5.71 0.85
CA TRP A 276 5.63 6.05 -0.42
C TRP A 276 6.66 7.16 -0.25
N THR A 277 7.51 7.38 -1.25
CA THR A 277 8.50 8.47 -1.27
C THR A 277 8.34 9.34 -2.51
N ASP A 278 8.64 10.66 -2.39
CA ASP A 278 8.74 11.56 -3.53
C ASP A 278 10.15 11.57 -4.16
N SER A 279 10.35 12.36 -5.23
CA SER A 279 11.63 12.44 -5.94
C SER A 279 12.76 13.00 -5.10
N GLU A 280 12.48 13.76 -4.05
CA GLU A 280 13.45 14.29 -3.09
C GLU A 280 13.75 13.32 -1.93
N GLY A 281 13.05 12.17 -1.88
CA GLY A 281 13.19 11.16 -0.84
C GLY A 281 12.43 11.48 0.45
N SER A 282 11.50 12.45 0.43
CA SER A 282 10.57 12.63 1.55
C SER A 282 9.57 11.48 1.59
N ILE A 283 9.16 11.08 2.79
CA ILE A 283 8.30 9.92 3.00
C ILE A 283 6.87 10.38 3.32
N TYR A 284 5.89 9.73 2.72
CA TYR A 284 4.47 9.88 3.02
C TYR A 284 3.93 8.59 3.60
N VAL A 285 3.21 8.70 4.72
CA VAL A 285 2.60 7.56 5.41
C VAL A 285 1.11 7.80 5.57
N ALA A 286 0.32 6.90 5.00
CA ALA A 286 -1.12 6.86 5.20
C ALA A 286 -1.45 6.19 6.54
N GLU A 287 -2.30 6.82 7.35
CA GLU A 287 -2.67 6.36 8.70
C GLU A 287 -4.16 6.02 8.77
N ILE A 288 -4.49 4.80 9.27
CA ILE A 288 -5.87 4.31 9.43
C ILE A 288 -6.37 4.31 10.87
N GLY A 289 -5.66 4.95 11.79
CA GLY A 289 -6.01 4.99 13.20
C GLY A 289 -7.39 5.57 13.51
N THR A 290 -7.66 5.84 14.78
CA THR A 290 -8.85 6.60 15.18
C THR A 290 -8.67 8.10 14.85
N PRO A 291 -9.75 8.90 14.85
CA PRO A 291 -9.62 10.34 14.62
C PRO A 291 -8.59 11.03 15.53
N GLU A 292 -8.40 10.51 16.75
CA GLU A 292 -7.43 11.03 17.72
C GLU A 292 -6.01 10.53 17.46
N ARG A 293 -5.87 9.35 16.81
CA ARG A 293 -4.61 8.62 16.62
C ARG A 293 -4.16 8.45 15.17
N GLY A 294 -4.61 9.31 14.24
CA GLY A 294 -4.07 9.32 12.89
C GLY A 294 -5.00 8.80 11.80
N GLN A 295 -6.08 9.51 11.55
CA GLN A 295 -6.81 9.43 10.27
C GLN A 295 -6.31 10.53 9.36
N ARG A 296 -5.12 10.33 8.75
CA ARG A 296 -4.41 11.37 7.98
C ARG A 296 -3.32 10.76 7.10
N VAL A 297 -2.67 11.62 6.33
CA VAL A 297 -1.37 11.33 5.72
C VAL A 297 -0.30 12.16 6.44
N ARG A 298 0.80 11.52 6.80
CA ARG A 298 1.95 12.14 7.45
C ARG A 298 3.08 12.32 6.44
N LYS A 299 3.66 13.53 6.36
CA LYS A 299 4.87 13.77 5.60
C LYS A 299 6.08 13.84 6.54
N PHE A 300 7.13 13.13 6.16
CA PHE A 300 8.47 13.21 6.73
C PHE A 300 9.39 13.81 5.66
N GLN A 301 9.71 15.08 5.83
CA GLN A 301 10.53 15.82 4.87
C GLN A 301 11.99 15.40 4.99
N LYS A 302 12.62 14.95 3.93
CA LYS A 302 14.05 14.62 3.89
C LYS A 302 14.90 15.86 4.22
N LEU A 303 15.95 15.69 5.05
CA LEU A 303 16.88 16.76 5.46
C LEU A 303 18.21 16.70 4.71
#